data_60fe3859f6808df240c0bb75eccf39a4
#
_entry.id   60fe3859f6808df240c0bb75eccf39a4
#
_cell.length_a   1.000
_cell.length_b   1.000
_cell.length_c   1.000
_cell.angle_alpha   90.00
_cell.angle_beta   90.00
_cell.angle_gamma   90.00
#
_symmetry.space_group_name_H-M   'P 1'
#
loop_
_entity.id
_entity.type
_entity.pdbx_description
1 polymer ?
#
loop_
_entity_poly.entity_id
_entity_poly.type
_entity_poly.pdbx_seq_one_letter_code
_entity_poly.pdbx_strand_id
1 'polypeptide(L)'
;MKKILPFLLSLVLAFILWLHPLSIQAAPNITVTKEYLSDGSYYETVIETNMQARSYVRGAKKTVTYKNTDNKSIWYLSVSADFYFDGKTSRCTSSSVSAGSYTSTHKVLSKTSGRSDNSGWAKATVGTYMGGVHVTDVTRTIYIYCDKNGNVS
;
A
#
# COMPACT_ATOMS: atom_id res chain seq x y z
N MET A 1 -54.98 -0.19 29.08
CA MET A 1 -53.54 -0.56 29.25
C MET A 1 -52.91 -1.29 28.03
N LYS A 2 -53.59 -1.52 26.88
CA LYS A 2 -53.07 -2.27 25.69
C LYS A 2 -52.36 -1.44 24.61
N LYS A 3 -52.34 -0.07 24.70
CA LYS A 3 -51.76 0.79 23.65
C LYS A 3 -50.40 1.40 23.97
N ILE A 4 -49.87 1.21 25.19
CA ILE A 4 -48.58 1.77 25.61
C ILE A 4 -47.42 0.83 25.22
N LEU A 5 -47.66 -0.49 25.14
CA LEU A 5 -46.62 -1.50 24.86
C LEU A 5 -45.94 -1.33 23.46
N PRO A 6 -46.68 -1.09 22.34
CA PRO A 6 -46.05 -0.89 21.05
C PRO A 6 -45.27 0.43 20.96
N PHE A 7 -45.65 1.46 21.71
CA PHE A 7 -44.96 2.76 21.74
C PHE A 7 -43.61 2.66 22.49
N LEU A 8 -43.59 1.92 23.60
CA LEU A 8 -42.33 1.64 24.35
C LEU A 8 -41.38 0.79 23.53
N LEU A 9 -41.87 -0.20 22.79
CA LEU A 9 -41.03 -1.05 21.93
C LEU A 9 -40.41 -0.26 20.79
N SER A 10 -41.16 0.68 20.19
CA SER A 10 -40.68 1.57 19.13
C SER A 10 -39.60 2.53 19.65
N LEU A 11 -39.75 3.04 20.87
CA LEU A 11 -38.77 3.96 21.49
C LEU A 11 -37.46 3.25 21.81
N VAL A 12 -37.49 2.00 22.29
CA VAL A 12 -36.31 1.19 22.57
C VAL A 12 -35.56 0.82 21.29
N LEU A 13 -36.28 0.49 20.21
CA LEU A 13 -35.65 0.21 18.91
C LEU A 13 -34.94 1.45 18.32
N ALA A 14 -35.54 2.64 18.46
CA ALA A 14 -34.93 3.90 18.02
C ALA A 14 -33.65 4.23 18.81
N PHE A 15 -33.61 3.90 20.12
CA PHE A 15 -32.44 4.16 20.97
C PHE A 15 -31.27 3.23 20.66
N ILE A 16 -31.53 1.96 20.24
CA ILE A 16 -30.50 0.98 19.87
C ILE A 16 -29.82 1.40 18.55
N LEU A 17 -30.53 2.04 17.61
CA LEU A 17 -29.96 2.54 16.36
C LEU A 17 -29.00 3.72 16.54
N TRP A 18 -29.09 4.47 17.65
CA TRP A 18 -28.22 5.60 17.96
C TRP A 18 -26.90 5.20 18.66
N LEU A 19 -26.79 3.96 19.13
CA LEU A 19 -25.61 3.46 19.84
C LEU A 19 -24.59 2.74 18.97
N HIS A 20 -24.75 2.72 17.62
CA HIS A 20 -23.74 2.19 16.74
C HIS A 20 -22.60 3.22 16.62
N PRO A 21 -21.40 2.94 17.15
CA PRO A 21 -20.27 3.83 16.91
C PRO A 21 -20.00 3.83 15.39
N LEU A 22 -20.20 4.96 14.75
CA LEU A 22 -19.70 5.19 13.40
C LEU A 22 -18.19 5.05 13.47
N SER A 23 -17.66 3.93 12.97
CA SER A 23 -16.22 3.76 12.78
C SER A 23 -15.78 4.75 11.70
N ILE A 24 -15.37 5.95 12.11
CA ILE A 24 -14.73 6.90 11.21
C ILE A 24 -13.36 6.29 10.87
N GLN A 25 -13.28 5.60 9.75
CA GLN A 25 -12.02 5.13 9.20
C GLN A 25 -11.29 6.36 8.67
N ALA A 26 -10.18 6.72 9.30
CA ALA A 26 -9.36 7.83 8.83
C ALA A 26 -8.93 7.56 7.37
N ALA A 27 -9.02 8.59 6.54
CA ALA A 27 -8.57 8.50 5.15
C ALA A 27 -7.08 8.09 5.11
N PRO A 28 -6.65 7.25 4.15
CA PRO A 28 -5.25 6.87 4.01
C PRO A 28 -4.41 8.12 3.75
N ASN A 29 -3.25 8.21 4.41
CA ASN A 29 -2.27 9.24 4.07
C ASN A 29 -1.51 8.76 2.83
N ILE A 30 -1.50 9.60 1.77
CA ILE A 30 -0.87 9.29 0.47
C ILE A 30 0.24 10.30 0.22
N THR A 31 1.45 9.80 -0.02
CA THR A 31 2.61 10.60 -0.46
C THR A 31 3.03 10.16 -1.85
N VAL A 32 3.25 11.12 -2.76
CA VAL A 32 3.67 10.87 -4.13
C VAL A 32 4.99 11.60 -4.41
N THR A 33 5.96 10.88 -4.98
CA THR A 33 7.24 11.44 -5.44
C THR A 33 7.58 10.95 -6.84
N LYS A 34 8.41 11.71 -7.58
CA LYS A 34 8.87 11.35 -8.93
C LYS A 34 10.38 11.45 -9.04
N GLU A 35 10.98 10.45 -9.68
CA GLU A 35 12.41 10.37 -10.00
C GLU A 35 12.55 10.30 -11.51
N TYR A 36 13.03 11.40 -12.16
CA TYR A 36 13.19 11.47 -13.61
C TYR A 36 14.52 10.85 -14.05
N LEU A 37 14.48 10.15 -15.17
CA LEU A 37 15.63 9.58 -15.84
C LEU A 37 16.12 10.51 -16.96
N SER A 38 17.31 10.27 -17.48
CA SER A 38 17.94 11.11 -18.50
C SER A 38 17.21 11.14 -19.85
N ASP A 39 16.41 10.13 -20.14
CA ASP A 39 15.59 10.02 -21.35
C ASP A 39 14.20 10.65 -21.21
N GLY A 40 13.91 11.29 -20.05
CA GLY A 40 12.62 11.92 -19.74
C GLY A 40 11.54 10.97 -19.23
N SER A 41 11.78 9.67 -19.21
CA SER A 41 10.95 8.71 -18.48
C SER A 41 11.15 8.89 -16.96
N TYR A 42 10.30 8.28 -16.13
CA TYR A 42 10.41 8.45 -14.68
C TYR A 42 9.80 7.32 -13.88
N TYR A 43 10.24 7.22 -12.62
CA TYR A 43 9.59 6.41 -11.60
C TYR A 43 8.68 7.28 -10.74
N GLU A 44 7.41 6.92 -10.66
CA GLU A 44 6.46 7.51 -9.71
C GLU A 44 6.34 6.58 -8.51
N THR A 45 6.65 7.11 -7.33
CA THR A 45 6.53 6.38 -6.07
C THR A 45 5.32 6.90 -5.30
N VAL A 46 4.43 6.00 -4.93
CA VAL A 46 3.25 6.26 -4.09
C VAL A 46 3.39 5.47 -2.81
N ILE A 47 3.31 6.14 -1.65
CA ILE A 47 3.24 5.51 -0.33
C ILE A 47 1.84 5.76 0.23
N GLU A 48 1.14 4.67 0.54
CA GLU A 48 -0.18 4.65 1.16
C GLU A 48 -0.06 4.09 2.57
N THR A 49 -0.58 4.80 3.57
CA THR A 49 -0.60 4.32 4.97
C THR A 49 -2.02 4.29 5.51
N ASN A 50 -2.41 3.18 6.10
CA ASN A 50 -3.68 3.07 6.79
C ASN A 50 -3.51 3.56 8.24
N MET A 51 -4.12 4.67 8.56
CA MET A 51 -4.18 5.21 9.93
C MET A 51 -5.29 4.47 10.69
N GLN A 52 -4.94 3.44 11.47
CA GLN A 52 -5.84 3.00 12.54
C GLN A 52 -5.60 3.88 13.76
N ALA A 53 -6.54 4.77 14.06
CA ALA A 53 -6.51 5.55 15.29
C ALA A 53 -6.43 4.61 16.51
N ARG A 54 -5.39 4.76 17.35
CA ARG A 54 -5.13 4.00 18.58
C ARG A 54 -4.58 2.57 18.42
N SER A 55 -3.96 2.22 17.31
CA SER A 55 -3.31 0.92 17.15
C SER A 55 -1.79 1.08 17.11
N TYR A 56 -1.07 0.17 17.80
CA TYR A 56 0.37 0.00 17.67
C TYR A 56 0.77 -0.76 16.39
N VAL A 57 -0.20 -0.98 15.48
CA VAL A 57 0.02 -1.66 14.20
C VAL A 57 -0.33 -0.73 13.06
N ARG A 58 0.52 -0.65 12.07
CA ARG A 58 0.32 0.14 10.84
C ARG A 58 0.56 -0.71 9.62
N GLY A 59 -0.45 -0.80 8.76
CA GLY A 59 -0.31 -1.29 7.40
C GLY A 59 0.15 -0.17 6.47
N ALA A 60 1.10 -0.46 5.59
CA ALA A 60 1.58 0.48 4.60
C ALA A 60 1.91 -0.22 3.28
N LYS A 61 1.77 0.53 2.17
CA LYS A 61 2.08 0.05 0.83
C LYS A 61 2.89 1.11 0.10
N LYS A 62 4.00 0.70 -0.49
CA LYS A 62 4.82 1.53 -1.38
C LYS A 62 4.77 0.92 -2.78
N THR A 63 4.34 1.72 -3.75
CA THR A 63 4.28 1.32 -5.16
C THR A 63 5.20 2.21 -5.96
N VAL A 64 6.06 1.61 -6.76
CA VAL A 64 6.90 2.30 -7.75
C VAL A 64 6.40 1.90 -9.13
N THR A 65 5.98 2.88 -9.92
CA THR A 65 5.51 2.71 -11.29
C THR A 65 6.51 3.37 -12.26
N TYR A 66 7.04 2.59 -13.19
CA TYR A 66 7.80 3.13 -14.31
C TYR A 66 6.85 3.69 -15.36
N LYS A 67 7.08 4.95 -15.75
CA LYS A 67 6.31 5.67 -16.76
C LYS A 67 7.23 6.18 -17.86
N ASN A 68 6.75 6.09 -19.11
CA ASN A 68 7.47 6.64 -20.25
C ASN A 68 7.32 8.16 -20.38
N THR A 69 7.95 8.75 -21.38
CA THR A 69 7.89 10.19 -21.70
C THR A 69 6.47 10.70 -21.97
N ASP A 70 5.56 9.85 -22.43
CA ASP A 70 4.14 10.16 -22.66
C ASP A 70 3.28 10.02 -21.41
N ASN A 71 3.89 9.86 -20.22
CA ASN A 71 3.22 9.66 -18.94
C ASN A 71 2.40 8.35 -18.86
N LYS A 72 2.65 7.39 -19.74
CA LYS A 72 1.99 6.07 -19.72
C LYS A 72 2.70 5.14 -18.76
N SER A 73 1.93 4.47 -17.91
CA SER A 73 2.45 3.42 -17.02
C SER A 73 2.88 2.20 -17.84
N ILE A 74 4.10 1.72 -17.61
CA ILE A 74 4.71 0.60 -18.31
C ILE A 74 4.70 -0.65 -17.42
N TRP A 75 5.21 -0.56 -16.20
CA TRP A 75 5.19 -1.65 -15.21
C TRP A 75 5.24 -1.07 -13.80
N TYR A 76 4.90 -1.88 -12.81
CA TYR A 76 4.96 -1.50 -11.39
C TYR A 76 5.56 -2.60 -10.52
N LEU A 77 6.09 -2.17 -9.37
CA LEU A 77 6.52 -2.99 -8.25
C LEU A 77 5.95 -2.39 -6.97
N SER A 78 5.27 -3.22 -6.16
CA SER A 78 4.74 -2.81 -4.85
C SER A 78 5.26 -3.71 -3.75
N VAL A 79 5.51 -3.12 -2.60
CA VAL A 79 5.66 -3.79 -1.31
C VAL A 79 4.49 -3.38 -0.41
N SER A 80 3.81 -4.37 0.18
CA SER A 80 2.87 -4.13 1.28
C SER A 80 3.44 -4.73 2.54
N ALA A 81 3.45 -3.98 3.63
CA ALA A 81 4.05 -4.39 4.89
C ALA A 81 3.19 -3.96 6.08
N ASP A 82 3.18 -4.78 7.13
CA ASP A 82 2.61 -4.44 8.42
C ASP A 82 3.72 -4.22 9.43
N PHE A 83 3.56 -3.21 10.28
CA PHE A 83 4.52 -2.80 11.28
C PHE A 83 3.88 -2.75 12.65
N TYR A 84 4.61 -3.25 13.65
CA TYR A 84 4.35 -2.96 15.06
C TYR A 84 5.30 -1.86 15.53
N PHE A 85 4.82 -0.93 16.35
CA PHE A 85 5.62 0.13 16.98
C PHE A 85 5.05 0.49 18.36
N ASP A 86 5.89 0.95 19.29
CA ASP A 86 5.51 1.19 20.68
C ASP A 86 6.09 2.50 21.27
N GLY A 87 6.59 3.39 20.43
CA GLY A 87 7.26 4.64 20.83
C GLY A 87 8.74 4.46 21.20
N LYS A 88 9.21 3.22 21.40
CA LYS A 88 10.61 2.89 21.68
C LYS A 88 11.25 2.13 20.53
N THR A 89 10.54 1.18 19.99
CA THR A 89 10.98 0.30 18.90
C THR A 89 9.93 0.24 17.79
N SER A 90 10.36 -0.25 16.63
CA SER A 90 9.52 -0.61 15.51
C SER A 90 10.02 -1.90 14.88
N ARG A 91 9.10 -2.73 14.37
CA ARG A 91 9.43 -3.96 13.63
C ARG A 91 8.44 -4.24 12.53
N CYS A 92 8.92 -4.73 11.40
CA CYS A 92 8.10 -5.26 10.33
C CYS A 92 7.59 -6.66 10.70
N THR A 93 6.28 -6.85 10.70
CA THR A 93 5.64 -8.12 11.08
C THR A 93 5.27 -8.96 9.86
N SER A 94 4.95 -8.32 8.74
CA SER A 94 4.68 -8.98 7.46
C SER A 94 5.21 -8.18 6.29
N SER A 95 5.51 -8.83 5.17
CA SER A 95 5.84 -8.18 3.90
C SER A 95 5.41 -9.05 2.73
N SER A 96 4.85 -8.43 1.71
CA SER A 96 4.42 -9.09 0.48
C SER A 96 4.74 -8.25 -0.75
N VAL A 97 4.88 -8.92 -1.91
CA VAL A 97 5.21 -8.29 -3.18
C VAL A 97 4.05 -8.41 -4.17
N SER A 98 3.77 -7.32 -4.89
CA SER A 98 3.00 -7.33 -6.13
C SER A 98 3.82 -6.64 -7.23
N ALA A 99 3.84 -7.23 -8.41
CA ALA A 99 4.47 -6.63 -9.59
C ALA A 99 3.70 -7.05 -10.83
N GLY A 100 3.62 -6.15 -11.81
CA GLY A 100 2.91 -6.39 -13.05
C GLY A 100 3.35 -5.43 -14.16
N SER A 101 2.94 -5.73 -15.39
CA SER A 101 3.14 -4.89 -16.54
C SER A 101 1.81 -4.41 -17.11
N TYR A 102 1.80 -3.17 -17.61
CA TYR A 102 0.67 -2.56 -18.32
C TYR A 102 0.80 -2.70 -19.84
N THR A 103 1.92 -3.23 -20.34
CA THR A 103 2.23 -3.35 -21.76
C THR A 103 2.62 -4.78 -22.11
N SER A 104 2.37 -5.18 -23.36
CA SER A 104 2.80 -6.49 -23.88
C SER A 104 4.31 -6.59 -24.13
N THR A 105 4.99 -5.42 -24.19
CA THR A 105 6.45 -5.33 -24.41
C THR A 105 7.27 -5.54 -23.15
N HIS A 106 6.61 -5.64 -21.97
CA HIS A 106 7.29 -5.88 -20.70
C HIS A 106 6.65 -7.06 -19.99
N LYS A 107 7.46 -7.88 -19.31
CA LYS A 107 6.99 -9.05 -18.54
C LYS A 107 7.73 -9.13 -17.22
N VAL A 108 7.02 -9.38 -16.13
CA VAL A 108 7.65 -9.70 -14.85
C VAL A 108 8.22 -11.12 -14.92
N LEU A 109 9.54 -11.24 -14.84
CA LEU A 109 10.27 -12.51 -14.90
C LEU A 109 10.39 -13.16 -13.53
N SER A 110 10.60 -12.34 -12.50
CA SER A 110 10.66 -12.81 -11.10
C SER A 110 10.22 -11.73 -10.15
N LYS A 111 9.70 -12.16 -8.98
CA LYS A 111 9.40 -11.26 -7.86
C LYS A 111 9.57 -11.99 -6.55
N THR A 112 10.07 -11.28 -5.54
CA THR A 112 10.25 -11.78 -4.17
C THR A 112 10.10 -10.65 -3.17
N SER A 113 9.80 -10.98 -1.92
CA SER A 113 9.71 -10.03 -0.81
C SER A 113 10.35 -10.61 0.44
N GLY A 114 10.63 -9.74 1.39
CA GLY A 114 11.14 -10.10 2.68
C GLY A 114 11.06 -8.95 3.66
N ARG A 115 11.50 -9.19 4.87
CA ARG A 115 11.52 -8.21 5.95
C ARG A 115 12.80 -8.30 6.76
N SER A 116 13.21 -7.18 7.34
CA SER A 116 14.33 -7.09 8.28
C SER A 116 14.05 -5.94 9.23
N ASP A 117 14.17 -6.20 10.54
CA ASP A 117 13.96 -5.20 11.59
C ASP A 117 12.67 -4.37 11.38
N ASN A 118 12.83 -3.08 11.12
CA ASN A 118 11.74 -2.13 10.89
C ASN A 118 11.44 -1.88 9.41
N SER A 119 11.89 -2.76 8.50
CA SER A 119 11.69 -2.63 7.05
C SER A 119 11.02 -3.85 6.42
N GLY A 120 10.11 -3.59 5.47
CA GLY A 120 9.68 -4.53 4.46
C GLY A 120 10.32 -4.21 3.12
N TRP A 121 10.58 -5.21 2.28
CA TRP A 121 11.14 -4.99 0.95
C TRP A 121 10.49 -5.90 -0.09
N ALA A 122 10.54 -5.43 -1.34
CA ALA A 122 10.16 -6.21 -2.51
C ALA A 122 11.17 -6.00 -3.64
N LYS A 123 11.42 -7.06 -4.39
CA LYS A 123 12.32 -7.08 -5.55
C LYS A 123 11.60 -7.71 -6.72
N ALA A 124 11.74 -7.13 -7.91
CA ALA A 124 11.28 -7.74 -9.16
C ALA A 124 12.29 -7.54 -10.28
N THR A 125 12.32 -8.49 -11.22
CA THR A 125 13.00 -8.38 -12.49
C THR A 125 11.96 -8.32 -13.59
N VAL A 126 12.06 -7.30 -14.45
CA VAL A 126 11.16 -7.04 -15.56
C VAL A 126 11.96 -7.12 -16.86
N GLY A 127 11.58 -8.02 -17.75
CA GLY A 127 12.17 -8.15 -19.08
C GLY A 127 11.45 -7.28 -20.10
N THR A 128 12.23 -6.66 -20.99
CA THR A 128 11.74 -5.89 -22.14
C THR A 128 11.81 -6.75 -23.40
N TYR A 129 10.77 -6.70 -24.21
CA TYR A 129 10.61 -7.49 -25.45
C TYR A 129 10.33 -6.56 -26.64
N MET A 130 10.99 -6.80 -27.77
CA MET A 130 10.75 -6.14 -29.05
C MET A 130 10.45 -7.20 -30.11
N GLY A 131 9.27 -7.10 -30.75
CA GLY A 131 8.84 -8.11 -31.73
C GLY A 131 8.77 -9.55 -31.16
N GLY A 132 8.52 -9.68 -29.84
CA GLY A 132 8.51 -10.98 -29.14
C GLY A 132 9.89 -11.49 -28.70
N VAL A 133 10.98 -10.82 -29.10
CA VAL A 133 12.35 -11.18 -28.71
C VAL A 133 12.72 -10.45 -27.42
N HIS A 134 13.29 -11.18 -26.45
CA HIS A 134 13.82 -10.62 -25.21
C HIS A 134 15.05 -9.75 -25.49
N VAL A 135 15.06 -8.51 -24.98
CA VAL A 135 16.12 -7.52 -25.27
C VAL A 135 16.97 -7.22 -24.04
N THR A 136 16.32 -6.93 -22.91
CA THR A 136 17.02 -6.52 -21.67
C THR A 136 16.18 -6.75 -20.45
N ASP A 137 16.82 -6.75 -19.28
CA ASP A 137 16.20 -6.86 -17.96
C ASP A 137 16.48 -5.63 -17.11
N VAL A 138 15.48 -5.23 -16.35
CA VAL A 138 15.61 -4.26 -15.26
C VAL A 138 15.24 -4.95 -13.96
N THR A 139 16.15 -4.94 -12.99
CA THR A 139 15.90 -5.41 -11.64
C THR A 139 15.80 -4.23 -10.70
N ARG A 140 14.69 -4.13 -9.96
CA ARG A 140 14.48 -3.08 -8.94
C ARG A 140 14.13 -3.70 -7.59
N THR A 141 14.71 -3.12 -6.54
CA THR A 141 14.37 -3.42 -5.14
C THR A 141 13.83 -2.15 -4.52
N ILE A 142 12.73 -2.26 -3.81
CA ILE A 142 12.12 -1.15 -3.05
C ILE A 142 11.98 -1.54 -1.59
N TYR A 143 12.15 -0.56 -0.71
CA TYR A 143 12.03 -0.72 0.73
C TYR A 143 10.94 0.21 1.26
N ILE A 144 10.26 -0.23 2.31
CA ILE A 144 9.34 0.57 3.09
C ILE A 144 9.73 0.41 4.56
N TYR A 145 9.85 1.53 5.27
CA TYR A 145 10.33 1.58 6.66
C TYR A 145 9.24 2.15 7.56
N CYS A 146 9.27 1.75 8.82
CA CYS A 146 8.45 2.37 9.86
C CYS A 146 9.33 2.72 11.05
N ASP A 147 9.24 3.96 11.55
CA ASP A 147 9.95 4.38 12.74
C ASP A 147 9.20 3.98 14.03
N LYS A 148 9.83 4.21 15.18
CA LYS A 148 9.26 3.92 16.50
C LYS A 148 7.97 4.67 16.83
N ASN A 149 7.68 5.77 16.13
CA ASN A 149 6.48 6.58 16.28
C ASN A 149 5.38 6.20 15.28
N GLY A 150 5.66 5.20 14.40
CA GLY A 150 4.75 4.74 13.37
C GLY A 150 4.78 5.60 12.09
N ASN A 151 5.78 6.45 11.86
CA ASN A 151 5.93 7.15 10.60
C ASN A 151 6.53 6.21 9.54
N VAL A 152 5.96 6.25 8.34
CA VAL A 152 6.33 5.38 7.22
C VAL A 152 7.05 6.19 6.14
N SER A 153 8.11 5.59 5.55
CA SER A 153 8.93 6.19 4.47
C SER A 153 9.36 5.19 3.40
#